data_f94e0257b3d91162ef42474ef67beb8a
#
_entry.id   f94e0257b3d91162ef42474ef67beb8a
#
_cell.length_a   1.000
_cell.length_b   1.000
_cell.length_c   1.000
_cell.angle_alpha   90.00
_cell.angle_beta   90.00
_cell.angle_gamma   90.00
#
_symmetry.space_group_name_H-M   'P 1'
#
loop_
_entity.id
_entity.type
_entity.pdbx_description
1 polymer ?
#
loop_
_entity_poly.entity_id
_entity_poly.type
_entity_poly.pdbx_seq_one_letter_code
_entity_poly.pdbx_strand_id
1 'polypeptide(L)'
;RYLLQRRASDALELDVIDTWQADAARDTRTLSGGESFLVSLALALALSDLVSVKIRIESLFLDEGFGTLDAETLDTALDALDALNASGKTIGVISHVEAMKERIPVQIRVRKINGLGYSKLELPRPQEATALTRRRSATICVTFSTS
;
A
#
# COMPACT_ATOMS: atom_id res chain seq x y z
N ARG A 1 -3.05 -16.82 -6.52
CA ARG A 1 -3.60 -17.72 -5.52
C ARG A 1 -5.07 -17.43 -5.23
N TYR A 2 -5.45 -16.17 -5.01
CA TYR A 2 -6.81 -15.80 -4.64
C TYR A 2 -7.52 -15.10 -5.79
N LEU A 3 -8.79 -15.49 -6.04
CA LEU A 3 -9.71 -14.77 -6.90
C LEU A 3 -10.84 -14.21 -6.04
N LEU A 4 -11.31 -13.02 -6.39
CA LEU A 4 -12.45 -12.40 -5.74
C LEU A 4 -13.70 -12.63 -6.57
N GLN A 5 -14.76 -13.08 -5.93
CA GLN A 5 -16.04 -13.32 -6.55
C GLN A 5 -17.15 -12.67 -5.71
N ARG A 6 -18.11 -12.05 -6.38
CA ARG A 6 -19.30 -11.56 -5.70
C ARG A 6 -20.14 -12.74 -5.25
N ARG A 7 -20.57 -12.72 -4.00
CA ARG A 7 -21.48 -13.75 -3.46
C ARG A 7 -22.80 -13.72 -4.20
N ALA A 8 -23.29 -14.87 -4.63
CA ALA A 8 -24.54 -14.97 -5.42
C ALA A 8 -25.78 -14.56 -4.61
N SER A 9 -25.75 -14.78 -3.28
CA SER A 9 -26.85 -14.48 -2.37
C SER A 9 -26.90 -13.02 -1.92
N ASP A 10 -25.76 -12.29 -1.99
CA ASP A 10 -25.68 -10.89 -1.58
C ASP A 10 -24.78 -10.08 -2.52
N ALA A 11 -25.31 -9.01 -3.06
CA ALA A 11 -24.61 -8.17 -4.03
C ALA A 11 -23.44 -7.35 -3.43
N LEU A 12 -23.42 -7.17 -2.12
CA LEU A 12 -22.42 -6.38 -1.40
C LEU A 12 -21.36 -7.24 -0.70
N GLU A 13 -21.53 -8.55 -0.69
CA GLU A 13 -20.55 -9.48 -0.10
C GLU A 13 -19.67 -10.11 -1.16
N LEU A 14 -18.40 -10.33 -0.77
CA LEU A 14 -17.38 -10.97 -1.58
C LEU A 14 -16.97 -12.30 -0.94
N ASP A 15 -16.77 -13.29 -1.78
CA ASP A 15 -16.10 -14.54 -1.45
C ASP A 15 -14.70 -14.54 -2.07
N VAL A 16 -13.76 -15.17 -1.39
CA VAL A 16 -12.41 -15.42 -1.86
C VAL A 16 -12.28 -16.87 -2.28
N ILE A 17 -11.90 -17.10 -3.53
CA ILE A 17 -11.65 -18.44 -4.06
C ILE A 17 -10.16 -18.71 -3.95
N ASP A 18 -9.79 -19.74 -3.18
CA ASP A 18 -8.41 -20.19 -3.06
C ASP A 18 -8.11 -21.22 -4.15
N THR A 19 -7.43 -20.80 -5.22
CA THR A 19 -7.10 -21.66 -6.36
C THR A 19 -6.10 -22.77 -6.02
N TRP A 20 -5.42 -22.66 -4.88
CA TRP A 20 -4.53 -23.72 -4.39
C TRP A 20 -5.26 -24.79 -3.55
N GLN A 21 -6.49 -24.51 -3.14
CA GLN A 21 -7.34 -25.42 -2.38
C GLN A 21 -8.57 -25.85 -3.18
N ALA A 22 -8.34 -26.34 -4.40
CA ALA A 22 -9.39 -26.85 -5.28
C ALA A 22 -10.56 -25.86 -5.49
N ASP A 23 -10.24 -24.58 -5.67
CA ASP A 23 -11.21 -23.50 -5.87
C ASP A 23 -12.24 -23.36 -4.73
N ALA A 24 -11.81 -23.67 -3.50
CA ALA A 24 -12.67 -23.54 -2.34
C ALA A 24 -13.05 -22.07 -2.11
N ALA A 25 -14.35 -21.78 -2.12
CA ALA A 25 -14.88 -20.48 -1.78
C ALA A 25 -14.87 -20.27 -0.27
N ARG A 26 -14.30 -19.16 0.19
CA ARG A 26 -14.24 -18.77 1.62
C ARG A 26 -14.81 -17.38 1.81
N ASP A 27 -15.42 -17.15 2.95
CA ASP A 27 -15.81 -15.81 3.38
C ASP A 27 -14.56 -14.94 3.60
N THR A 28 -14.59 -13.68 3.17
CA THR A 28 -13.49 -12.71 3.38
C THR A 28 -13.10 -12.55 4.85
N ARG A 29 -14.02 -12.82 5.80
CA ARG A 29 -13.75 -12.79 7.24
C ARG A 29 -12.81 -13.90 7.72
N THR A 30 -12.58 -14.92 6.92
CA THR A 30 -11.66 -16.03 7.23
C THR A 30 -10.22 -15.76 6.81
N LEU A 31 -9.97 -14.63 6.16
CA LEU A 31 -8.64 -14.21 5.73
C LEU A 31 -7.78 -13.81 6.92
N SER A 32 -6.49 -14.13 6.86
CA SER A 32 -5.50 -13.55 7.78
C SER A 32 -5.38 -12.03 7.58
N GLY A 33 -4.76 -11.32 8.53
CA GLY A 33 -4.56 -9.88 8.40
C GLY A 33 -3.79 -9.50 7.13
N GLY A 34 -2.74 -10.26 6.77
CA GLY A 34 -1.96 -10.05 5.55
C GLY A 34 -2.77 -10.34 4.29
N GLU A 35 -3.50 -11.45 4.25
CA GLU A 35 -4.38 -11.79 3.12
C GLU A 35 -5.46 -10.72 2.93
N SER A 36 -6.08 -10.26 4.01
CA SER A 36 -7.09 -9.20 3.98
C SER A 36 -6.52 -7.89 3.45
N PHE A 37 -5.30 -7.54 3.85
CA PHE A 37 -4.61 -6.35 3.33
C PHE A 37 -4.38 -6.46 1.83
N LEU A 38 -3.85 -7.59 1.32
CA LEU A 38 -3.62 -7.78 -0.11
C LEU A 38 -4.91 -7.72 -0.93
N VAL A 39 -5.99 -8.32 -0.44
CA VAL A 39 -7.30 -8.25 -1.08
C VAL A 39 -7.82 -6.81 -1.13
N SER A 40 -7.70 -6.07 -0.03
CA SER A 40 -8.10 -4.67 0.04
C SER A 40 -7.27 -3.80 -0.91
N LEU A 41 -5.96 -4.03 -0.97
CA LEU A 41 -5.06 -3.35 -1.90
C LEU A 41 -5.46 -3.63 -3.35
N ALA A 42 -5.67 -4.91 -3.71
CA ALA A 42 -6.08 -5.29 -5.07
C ALA A 42 -7.42 -4.65 -5.47
N LEU A 43 -8.40 -4.58 -4.56
CA LEU A 43 -9.68 -3.91 -4.80
C LEU A 43 -9.51 -2.40 -4.99
N ALA A 44 -8.69 -1.75 -4.17
CA ALA A 44 -8.40 -0.32 -4.29
C ALA A 44 -7.76 0.00 -5.65
N LEU A 45 -6.84 -0.86 -6.11
CA LEU A 45 -6.18 -0.72 -7.40
C LEU A 45 -7.16 -0.92 -8.56
N ALA A 46 -7.95 -1.98 -8.52
CA ALA A 46 -8.97 -2.25 -9.53
C ALA A 46 -10.00 -1.11 -9.63
N LEU A 47 -10.43 -0.57 -8.48
CA LEU A 47 -11.32 0.59 -8.43
C LEU A 47 -10.66 1.85 -9.02
N SER A 48 -9.38 2.08 -8.68
CA SER A 48 -8.61 3.19 -9.25
C SER A 48 -8.54 3.11 -10.78
N ASP A 49 -8.33 1.92 -11.33
CA ASP A 49 -8.28 1.73 -12.79
C ASP A 49 -9.66 1.88 -13.44
N LEU A 50 -10.71 1.37 -12.81
CA LEU A 50 -12.08 1.50 -13.31
C LEU A 50 -12.52 2.97 -13.39
N VAL A 51 -12.21 3.77 -12.37
CA VAL A 51 -12.54 5.20 -12.32
C VAL A 51 -11.66 6.02 -13.26
N SER A 52 -10.44 5.56 -13.55
CA SER A 52 -9.46 6.25 -14.41
C SER A 52 -9.94 6.49 -15.85
N VAL A 53 -10.98 5.81 -16.28
CA VAL A 53 -11.63 6.06 -17.59
C VAL A 53 -12.27 7.47 -17.63
N LYS A 54 -12.71 8.00 -16.49
CA LYS A 54 -13.38 9.31 -16.38
C LYS A 54 -12.57 10.35 -15.61
N ILE A 55 -11.82 9.91 -14.61
CA ILE A 55 -11.06 10.79 -13.69
C ILE A 55 -9.67 10.18 -13.52
N ARG A 56 -8.60 10.93 -13.85
CA ARG A 56 -7.24 10.48 -13.58
C ARG A 56 -6.96 10.51 -12.08
N ILE A 57 -6.80 9.33 -11.49
CA ILE A 57 -6.26 9.19 -10.15
C ILE A 57 -4.74 9.09 -10.28
N GLU A 58 -4.05 10.17 -9.93
CA GLU A 58 -2.59 10.27 -10.07
C GLU A 58 -1.86 9.92 -8.77
N SER A 59 -2.56 9.89 -7.63
CA SER A 59 -1.97 9.63 -6.32
C SER A 59 -2.77 8.62 -5.53
N LEU A 60 -2.07 7.71 -4.87
CA LEU A 60 -2.62 6.71 -3.95
C LEU A 60 -1.91 6.82 -2.61
N PHE A 61 -2.66 6.90 -1.53
CA PHE A 61 -2.13 6.89 -0.17
C PHE A 61 -2.57 5.63 0.56
N LEU A 62 -1.61 4.92 1.11
CA LEU A 62 -1.81 3.71 1.89
C LEU A 62 -1.39 4.01 3.33
N ASP A 63 -2.34 3.87 4.24
CA ASP A 63 -2.12 4.12 5.66
C ASP A 63 -2.10 2.80 6.41
N GLU A 64 -0.91 2.41 6.88
CA GLU A 64 -0.67 1.18 7.64
C GLU A 64 -1.00 -0.13 6.86
N GLY A 65 -1.13 -1.25 7.58
CA GLY A 65 -1.48 -2.57 7.05
C GLY A 65 -0.28 -3.46 6.70
N PHE A 66 0.87 -2.88 6.41
CA PHE A 66 2.07 -3.65 6.03
C PHE A 66 2.70 -4.43 7.20
N GLY A 67 2.45 -4.02 8.44
CA GLY A 67 2.99 -4.68 9.64
C GLY A 67 2.39 -6.06 9.92
N THR A 68 1.33 -6.44 9.23
CA THR A 68 0.68 -7.76 9.35
C THR A 68 1.19 -8.76 8.30
N LEU A 69 2.06 -8.31 7.38
CA LEU A 69 2.61 -9.13 6.31
C LEU A 69 3.86 -9.87 6.76
N ASP A 70 4.01 -11.13 6.34
CA ASP A 70 5.31 -11.79 6.33
C ASP A 70 6.23 -11.19 5.25
N ALA A 71 7.51 -11.54 5.28
CA ALA A 71 8.51 -10.95 4.40
C ALA A 71 8.22 -11.19 2.91
N GLU A 72 7.77 -12.39 2.54
CA GLU A 72 7.47 -12.75 1.15
C GLU A 72 6.24 -11.99 0.63
N THR A 73 5.22 -11.89 1.45
CA THR A 73 4.00 -11.15 1.13
C THR A 73 4.27 -9.64 1.04
N LEU A 74 5.14 -9.12 1.92
CA LEU A 74 5.57 -7.71 1.88
C LEU A 74 6.32 -7.40 0.59
N ASP A 75 7.25 -8.25 0.17
CA ASP A 75 7.97 -8.07 -1.10
C ASP A 75 7.01 -8.08 -2.29
N THR A 76 6.06 -9.01 -2.31
CA THR A 76 5.02 -9.07 -3.35
C THR A 76 4.19 -7.78 -3.39
N ALA A 77 3.80 -7.23 -2.24
CA ALA A 77 3.05 -5.98 -2.16
C ALA A 77 3.88 -4.79 -2.67
N LEU A 78 5.16 -4.72 -2.30
CA LEU A 78 6.08 -3.67 -2.75
C LEU A 78 6.32 -3.72 -4.26
N ASP A 79 6.48 -4.91 -4.84
CA ASP A 79 6.62 -5.08 -6.28
C ASP A 79 5.36 -4.59 -7.04
N ALA A 80 4.17 -4.83 -6.48
CA ALA A 80 2.92 -4.30 -7.04
C ALA A 80 2.88 -2.76 -6.98
N LEU A 81 3.34 -2.15 -5.88
CA LEU A 81 3.43 -0.69 -5.76
C LEU A 81 4.46 -0.10 -6.72
N ASP A 82 5.60 -0.78 -6.92
CA ASP A 82 6.62 -0.36 -7.88
C ASP A 82 6.08 -0.40 -9.33
N ALA A 83 5.29 -1.42 -9.69
CA ALA A 83 4.63 -1.50 -10.98
C ALA A 83 3.64 -0.34 -11.21
N LEU A 84 2.90 0.05 -10.18
CA LEU A 84 2.00 1.21 -10.23
C LEU A 84 2.75 2.53 -10.37
N ASN A 85 3.84 2.68 -9.63
CA ASN A 85 4.72 3.84 -9.77
C ASN A 85 5.26 3.93 -11.21
N ALA A 86 5.69 2.80 -11.78
CA ALA A 86 6.16 2.74 -13.17
C ALA A 86 5.07 3.15 -14.18
N SER A 87 3.79 2.96 -13.86
CA SER A 87 2.65 3.42 -14.67
C SER A 87 2.37 4.92 -14.57
N GLY A 88 3.14 5.66 -13.76
CA GLY A 88 3.06 7.12 -13.63
C GLY A 88 2.26 7.61 -12.41
N LYS A 89 1.85 6.72 -11.51
CA LYS A 89 1.13 7.10 -10.28
C LYS A 89 2.11 7.46 -9.16
N THR A 90 1.78 8.46 -8.37
CA THR A 90 2.50 8.79 -7.13
C THR A 90 1.91 7.99 -5.97
N ILE A 91 2.76 7.31 -5.21
CA ILE A 91 2.33 6.47 -4.11
C ILE A 91 2.90 7.00 -2.80
N GLY A 92 2.03 7.30 -1.85
CA GLY A 92 2.39 7.62 -0.48
C GLY A 92 2.09 6.44 0.43
N VAL A 93 3.07 6.00 1.20
CA VAL A 93 2.89 4.92 2.17
C VAL A 93 3.21 5.45 3.56
N ILE A 94 2.29 5.26 4.49
CA ILE A 94 2.49 5.55 5.91
C ILE A 94 2.75 4.22 6.60
N SER A 95 3.94 4.04 7.17
CA SER A 95 4.30 2.78 7.81
C SER A 95 5.40 2.96 8.85
N HIS A 96 5.36 2.10 9.87
CA HIS A 96 6.43 1.96 10.86
C HIS A 96 7.35 0.75 10.60
N VAL A 97 7.10 -0.02 9.53
CA VAL A 97 7.85 -1.23 9.17
C VAL A 97 9.23 -0.85 8.65
N GLU A 98 10.29 -1.37 9.28
CA GLU A 98 11.68 -1.04 8.95
C GLU A 98 12.06 -1.45 7.53
N ALA A 99 11.64 -2.64 7.09
CA ALA A 99 11.90 -3.14 5.74
C ALA A 99 11.40 -2.20 4.64
N MET A 100 10.32 -1.45 4.90
CA MET A 100 9.82 -0.44 3.96
C MET A 100 10.74 0.78 3.86
N LYS A 101 11.39 1.15 4.96
CA LYS A 101 12.36 2.25 4.98
C LYS A 101 13.59 1.93 4.14
N GLU A 102 14.00 0.66 4.12
CA GLU A 102 15.13 0.21 3.31
C GLU A 102 14.79 0.18 1.81
N ARG A 103 13.56 -0.22 1.47
CA ARG A 103 13.11 -0.39 0.09
C ARG A 103 12.68 0.92 -0.57
N ILE A 104 12.11 1.86 0.19
CA ILE A 104 11.61 3.14 -0.34
C ILE A 104 12.61 4.26 -0.01
N PRO A 105 13.38 4.75 -0.99
CA PRO A 105 14.48 5.69 -0.74
C PRO A 105 14.00 7.09 -0.34
N VAL A 106 12.79 7.47 -0.74
CA VAL A 106 12.26 8.80 -0.45
C VAL A 106 11.39 8.75 0.80
N GLN A 107 11.87 9.38 1.87
CA GLN A 107 11.23 9.31 3.18
C GLN A 107 10.91 10.69 3.73
N ILE A 108 9.70 10.84 4.25
CA ILE A 108 9.29 11.95 5.09
C ILE A 108 9.22 11.42 6.52
N ARG A 109 10.03 11.97 7.42
CA ARG A 109 10.09 11.52 8.81
C ARG A 109 9.34 12.48 9.71
N VAL A 110 8.44 11.94 10.52
CA VAL A 110 7.74 12.68 11.57
C VAL A 110 8.35 12.28 12.90
N ARG A 111 9.06 13.22 13.56
CA ARG A 111 9.71 12.99 14.84
C ARG A 111 9.02 13.78 15.96
N LYS A 112 8.70 13.11 17.05
CA LYS A 112 8.22 13.80 18.26
C LYS A 112 9.35 14.60 18.89
N ILE A 113 9.04 15.81 19.37
CA ILE A 113 9.98 16.68 20.08
C ILE A 113 9.63 16.65 21.57
N ASN A 114 10.53 16.09 22.38
CA ASN A 114 10.61 16.25 23.85
C ASN A 114 9.29 16.17 24.61
N GLY A 115 8.44 15.18 24.38
CA GLY A 115 7.26 14.93 25.21
C GLY A 115 6.20 16.04 25.30
N LEU A 116 6.40 17.16 24.62
CA LEU A 116 5.52 18.34 24.68
C LEU A 116 4.36 18.32 23.67
N GLY A 117 4.10 17.17 23.03
CA GLY A 117 3.02 17.04 22.06
C GLY A 117 3.31 17.67 20.68
N TYR A 118 4.50 18.22 20.48
CA TYR A 118 4.92 18.76 19.18
C TYR A 118 5.68 17.73 18.36
N SER A 119 5.51 17.78 17.03
CA SER A 119 6.24 16.94 16.09
C SER A 119 6.97 17.81 15.08
N LYS A 120 8.14 17.37 14.66
CA LYS A 120 8.92 17.99 13.58
C LYS A 120 8.86 17.12 12.34
N LEU A 121 8.68 17.77 11.19
CA LEU A 121 8.75 17.13 9.89
C LEU A 121 10.18 17.22 9.35
N GLU A 122 10.77 16.09 9.02
CA GLU A 122 12.08 16.03 8.34
C GLU A 122 11.84 15.58 6.90
N LEU A 123 12.08 16.50 5.97
CA LEU A 123 11.91 16.27 4.53
C LEU A 123 13.15 15.58 3.94
N PRO A 124 13.01 14.86 2.82
CA PRO A 124 14.13 14.29 2.09
C PRO A 124 15.11 15.39 1.67
N ARG A 125 16.39 15.02 1.59
CA ARG A 125 17.43 15.96 1.15
C ARG A 125 17.20 16.41 -0.30
N PRO A 126 17.67 17.61 -0.69
CA PRO A 126 17.47 18.13 -2.04
C PRO A 126 17.93 17.18 -3.16
N GLN A 127 18.96 16.38 -2.92
CA GLN A 127 19.46 15.38 -3.88
C GLN A 127 18.48 14.22 -4.08
N GLU A 128 17.81 13.79 -3.02
CA GLU A 128 16.77 12.75 -3.06
C GLU A 128 15.46 13.31 -3.65
N ALA A 129 15.15 14.57 -3.34
CA ALA A 129 14.02 15.29 -3.89
C ALA A 129 14.16 15.57 -5.41
N THR A 130 15.38 15.75 -5.91
CA THR A 130 15.64 15.95 -7.35
C THR A 130 15.31 14.70 -8.17
N ALA A 131 15.46 13.51 -7.58
CA ALA A 131 15.03 12.26 -8.21
C ALA A 131 13.51 12.19 -8.37
N LEU A 132 12.74 12.82 -7.46
CA LEU A 132 11.29 12.95 -7.55
C LEU A 132 10.86 13.89 -8.66
N THR A 133 11.57 15.02 -8.81
CA THR A 133 11.21 16.07 -9.79
C THR A 133 11.48 15.62 -11.24
N ARG A 134 12.44 14.74 -11.45
CA ARG A 134 12.74 14.15 -12.77
C ARG A 134 11.80 13.00 -13.17
N ARG A 135 11.19 12.32 -12.22
CA ARG A 135 10.19 11.27 -12.45
C ARG A 135 8.82 11.87 -12.20
N ARG A 136 7.90 11.72 -13.15
CA ARG A 136 6.49 12.15 -12.99
C ARG A 136 5.73 11.32 -11.94
N SER A 137 6.39 10.33 -11.37
CA SER A 137 5.85 9.41 -10.37
C SER A 137 6.91 9.08 -9.32
N ALA A 138 6.51 8.90 -8.08
CA ALA A 138 7.40 8.52 -6.98
C ALA A 138 6.66 7.71 -5.92
N THR A 139 7.36 6.78 -5.29
CA THR A 139 6.93 6.17 -4.05
C THR A 139 7.58 6.90 -2.88
N ILE A 140 6.78 7.38 -1.95
CA ILE A 140 7.20 8.15 -0.78
C ILE A 140 6.77 7.39 0.46
N CYS A 141 7.69 7.16 1.39
CA CYS A 141 7.37 6.57 2.68
C CYS A 141 7.31 7.66 3.76
N VAL A 142 6.22 7.70 4.51
CA VAL A 142 6.08 8.52 5.71
C VAL A 142 6.29 7.64 6.92
N THR A 143 7.28 7.96 7.74
CA THR A 143 7.65 7.19 8.92
C THR A 143 7.52 8.02 10.18
N PHE A 144 7.05 7.39 11.26
CA PHE A 144 6.99 8.00 12.57
C PHE A 144 8.12 7.46 13.44
N SER A 145 8.88 8.35 14.09
CA SER A 145 9.91 8.01 15.05
C SER A 145 9.51 8.56 16.41
N THR A 146 9.39 7.67 17.37
CA THR A 146 9.33 8.00 18.80
C THR A 146 10.75 7.90 19.35
N SER A 147 11.35 9.02 19.69
CA SER A 147 12.58 9.07 20.50
C SER A 147 12.23 8.90 21.94
#